data_e5e9e18f7024f0574edd58fa41bf7f2a
#
_entry.id   e5e9e18f7024f0574edd58fa41bf7f2a
#
_cell.length_a   1.000
_cell.length_b   1.000
_cell.length_c   1.000
_cell.angle_alpha   90.00
_cell.angle_beta   90.00
_cell.angle_gamma   90.00
#
_symmetry.space_group_name_H-M   'P 1'
#
loop_
_entity.id
_entity.type
_entity.pdbx_description
1 polymer ?
#
loop_
_entity_poly.entity_id
_entity_poly.type
_entity_poly.pdbx_seq_one_letter_code
_entity_poly.pdbx_strand_id
1 'polypeptide(L)'
;MSKTESHNKENDKTDTPDVKPSEIGNTPESLRTWLNGLTGAGLVEWDRLPDIELYMDQVLTLMERQLAFYRRSEEDKLLTQPMINNYTKDGLLPRATDKKYAKGHLALLSILCSLKPVLSISDLSTLLQTAMIDNNEKDLYDFFLRVQSDAIDANKVDLSSKLDEMKISEDESDLTEADRRDLALMALRMSVEARARIMLTQKILDLIHE
;
A
#
# COMPACT_ATOMS: atom_id res chain seq x y z
N MET A 1 -35.21 -44.47 -0.55
CA MET A 1 -34.72 -43.57 0.50
C MET A 1 -33.33 -43.11 0.06
N SER A 2 -33.27 -41.96 -0.58
CA SER A 2 -32.03 -41.36 -1.09
C SER A 2 -31.87 -40.02 -0.38
N LYS A 3 -30.82 -39.86 0.44
CA LYS A 3 -30.46 -38.59 1.09
C LYS A 3 -29.58 -37.78 0.14
N THR A 4 -30.09 -36.67 -0.28
CA THR A 4 -29.36 -35.62 -0.99
C THR A 4 -28.55 -34.82 0.02
N GLU A 5 -27.24 -34.91 0.00
CA GLU A 5 -26.34 -34.00 0.71
C GLU A 5 -26.18 -32.71 -0.10
N SER A 6 -26.71 -31.64 0.46
CA SER A 6 -26.51 -30.29 -0.08
C SER A 6 -25.12 -29.80 0.34
N HIS A 7 -24.22 -29.67 -0.65
CA HIS A 7 -22.96 -28.95 -0.47
C HIS A 7 -23.24 -27.46 -0.31
N ASN A 8 -23.02 -26.98 0.89
CA ASN A 8 -23.02 -25.56 1.21
C ASN A 8 -21.70 -24.96 0.68
N LYS A 9 -21.78 -24.21 -0.41
CA LYS A 9 -20.67 -23.38 -0.88
C LYS A 9 -20.64 -22.15 0.03
N GLU A 10 -19.77 -22.15 1.03
CA GLU A 10 -19.34 -20.93 1.70
C GLU A 10 -18.64 -20.03 0.68
N ASN A 11 -19.29 -18.91 0.39
CA ASN A 11 -18.71 -17.80 -0.35
C ASN A 11 -17.62 -17.18 0.53
N ASP A 12 -16.37 -17.49 0.26
CA ASP A 12 -15.20 -16.76 0.75
C ASP A 12 -15.21 -15.37 0.09
N LYS A 13 -15.92 -14.42 0.72
CA LYS A 13 -15.82 -13.01 0.41
C LYS A 13 -14.49 -12.53 0.98
N THR A 14 -13.50 -12.41 0.10
CA THR A 14 -12.28 -11.66 0.39
C THR A 14 -12.66 -10.22 0.73
N ASP A 15 -12.64 -9.90 2.02
CA ASP A 15 -12.89 -8.57 2.58
C ASP A 15 -11.68 -7.66 2.29
N THR A 16 -11.51 -7.27 1.03
CA THR A 16 -10.74 -6.06 0.69
C THR A 16 -11.70 -4.90 0.83
N PRO A 17 -11.35 -3.84 1.56
CA PRO A 17 -12.23 -2.68 1.67
C PRO A 17 -12.47 -2.09 0.30
N ASP A 18 -13.73 -2.13 -0.11
CA ASP A 18 -14.21 -1.73 -1.45
C ASP A 18 -14.34 -0.20 -1.59
N VAL A 19 -13.67 0.57 -0.70
CA VAL A 19 -13.70 2.04 -0.73
C VAL A 19 -12.57 2.53 -1.62
N LYS A 20 -12.90 2.82 -2.87
CA LYS A 20 -11.95 3.45 -3.79
C LYS A 20 -11.64 4.88 -3.33
N PRO A 21 -10.35 5.29 -3.30
CA PRO A 21 -9.97 6.65 -2.91
C PRO A 21 -10.68 7.74 -3.72
N SER A 22 -11.06 7.46 -4.97
CA SER A 22 -11.82 8.37 -5.85
C SER A 22 -13.29 8.58 -5.45
N GLU A 23 -13.84 7.74 -4.57
CA GLU A 23 -15.21 7.83 -4.08
C GLU A 23 -15.33 8.58 -2.75
N ILE A 24 -14.19 9.02 -2.20
CA ILE A 24 -14.16 9.80 -0.96
C ILE A 24 -14.67 11.20 -1.26
N GLY A 25 -15.84 11.53 -0.74
CA GLY A 25 -16.35 12.90 -0.76
C GLY A 25 -15.40 13.86 -0.01
N ASN A 26 -15.55 15.16 -0.24
CA ASN A 26 -14.72 16.19 0.39
C ASN A 26 -15.25 16.62 1.78
N THR A 27 -15.89 15.68 2.51
CA THR A 27 -16.45 15.94 3.84
C THR A 27 -15.63 15.24 4.92
N PRO A 28 -15.63 15.74 6.16
CA PRO A 28 -14.97 15.08 7.28
C PRO A 28 -15.49 13.67 7.53
N GLU A 29 -16.77 13.41 7.32
CA GLU A 29 -17.37 12.09 7.48
C GLU A 29 -16.86 11.11 6.40
N SER A 30 -16.70 11.58 5.17
CA SER A 30 -16.08 10.75 4.12
C SER A 30 -14.61 10.42 4.44
N LEU A 31 -13.86 11.35 5.04
CA LEU A 31 -12.51 11.10 5.53
C LEU A 31 -12.51 10.07 6.68
N ARG A 32 -13.46 10.16 7.63
CA ARG A 32 -13.62 9.15 8.71
C ARG A 32 -13.92 7.77 8.14
N THR A 33 -14.84 7.69 7.20
CA THR A 33 -15.21 6.43 6.54
C THR A 33 -14.00 5.81 5.85
N TRP A 34 -13.23 6.62 5.12
CA TRP A 34 -11.99 6.18 4.49
C TRP A 34 -10.96 5.71 5.53
N LEU A 35 -10.72 6.48 6.60
CA LEU A 35 -9.81 6.08 7.68
C LEU A 35 -10.21 4.75 8.33
N ASN A 36 -11.51 4.52 8.52
CA ASN A 36 -12.00 3.27 9.09
C ASN A 36 -11.82 2.08 8.14
N GLY A 37 -11.84 2.35 6.82
CA GLY A 37 -11.53 1.36 5.79
C GLY A 37 -10.04 1.05 5.61
N LEU A 38 -9.14 1.86 6.24
CA LEU A 38 -7.69 1.65 6.20
C LEU A 38 -7.26 0.47 7.10
N THR A 39 -7.68 -0.73 6.76
CA THR A 39 -7.19 -1.95 7.41
C THR A 39 -6.20 -2.64 6.48
N GLY A 40 -4.93 -2.72 6.88
CA GLY A 40 -3.91 -3.49 6.17
C GLY A 40 -3.48 -2.93 4.81
N ALA A 41 -3.81 -1.69 4.48
CA ALA A 41 -3.40 -0.98 3.24
C ALA A 41 -3.62 -1.77 1.93
N GLY A 42 -4.64 -2.61 1.88
CA GLY A 42 -5.01 -3.36 0.67
C GLY A 42 -4.05 -4.46 0.23
N LEU A 43 -2.85 -4.56 0.83
CA LEU A 43 -1.90 -5.62 0.56
C LEU A 43 -2.26 -6.87 1.35
N VAL A 44 -2.19 -8.02 0.71
CA VAL A 44 -2.49 -9.30 1.34
C VAL A 44 -1.25 -9.92 1.99
N GLU A 45 -1.45 -10.71 3.04
CA GLU A 45 -0.40 -11.49 3.68
C GLU A 45 0.27 -12.45 2.67
N TRP A 46 1.51 -12.84 2.97
CA TRP A 46 2.26 -13.75 2.10
C TRP A 46 1.48 -15.00 1.74
N ASP A 47 0.83 -15.63 2.70
CA ASP A 47 0.11 -16.91 2.48
C ASP A 47 -1.14 -16.76 1.62
N ARG A 48 -1.65 -15.55 1.44
CA ARG A 48 -2.78 -15.21 0.56
C ARG A 48 -2.34 -14.79 -0.85
N LEU A 49 -1.05 -14.57 -1.09
CA LEU A 49 -0.54 -14.38 -2.44
C LEU A 49 -0.66 -15.70 -3.22
N PRO A 50 -0.95 -15.64 -4.55
CA PRO A 50 -1.06 -16.85 -5.38
C PRO A 50 0.19 -17.72 -5.33
N ASP A 51 0.02 -19.03 -5.06
CA ASP A 51 1.10 -20.00 -5.13
C ASP A 51 1.40 -20.45 -6.57
N ILE A 52 0.52 -20.14 -7.51
CA ILE A 52 0.71 -20.38 -8.93
C ILE A 52 1.49 -19.23 -9.57
N GLU A 53 2.32 -19.56 -10.56
CA GLU A 53 3.01 -18.55 -11.35
C GLU A 53 2.04 -17.84 -12.31
N LEU A 54 2.13 -16.51 -12.39
CA LEU A 54 1.23 -15.64 -13.16
C LEU A 54 1.91 -15.10 -14.41
N TYR A 55 1.16 -14.95 -15.50
CA TYR A 55 1.60 -14.18 -16.66
C TYR A 55 1.49 -12.67 -16.39
N MET A 56 2.20 -11.86 -17.20
CA MET A 56 2.30 -10.41 -17.05
C MET A 56 0.95 -9.70 -16.88
N ASP A 57 -0.05 -10.03 -17.68
CA ASP A 57 -1.38 -9.45 -17.63
C ASP A 57 -2.13 -9.77 -16.34
N GLN A 58 -1.95 -11.00 -15.83
CA GLN A 58 -2.49 -11.45 -14.54
C GLN A 58 -1.80 -10.73 -13.38
N VAL A 59 -0.46 -10.55 -13.46
CA VAL A 59 0.29 -9.76 -12.47
C VAL A 59 -0.24 -8.33 -12.42
N LEU A 60 -0.38 -7.66 -13.58
CA LEU A 60 -0.88 -6.29 -13.63
C LEU A 60 -2.28 -6.18 -13.03
N THR A 61 -3.19 -7.12 -13.36
CA THR A 61 -4.56 -7.14 -12.82
C THR A 61 -4.58 -7.35 -11.30
N LEU A 62 -3.76 -8.27 -10.79
CA LEU A 62 -3.66 -8.54 -9.35
C LEU A 62 -3.09 -7.32 -8.61
N MET A 63 -1.97 -6.78 -9.10
CA MET A 63 -1.30 -5.64 -8.48
C MET A 63 -2.16 -4.38 -8.53
N GLU A 64 -2.95 -4.18 -9.58
CA GLU A 64 -3.89 -3.06 -9.66
C GLU A 64 -4.92 -3.08 -8.52
N ARG A 65 -5.42 -4.26 -8.17
CA ARG A 65 -6.35 -4.43 -7.03
C ARG A 65 -5.64 -4.22 -5.69
N GLN A 66 -4.48 -4.83 -5.50
CA GLN A 66 -3.75 -4.75 -4.24
C GLN A 66 -3.22 -3.34 -3.95
N LEU A 67 -2.82 -2.61 -4.99
CA LEU A 67 -2.27 -1.25 -4.87
C LEU A 67 -3.34 -0.16 -4.96
N ALA A 68 -4.62 -0.50 -5.16
CA ALA A 68 -5.71 0.47 -5.31
C ALA A 68 -5.76 1.50 -4.17
N PHE A 69 -5.38 1.09 -2.96
CA PHE A 69 -5.24 1.92 -1.78
C PHE A 69 -4.32 3.15 -1.97
N TYR A 70 -3.24 3.01 -2.74
CA TYR A 70 -2.29 4.09 -3.01
C TYR A 70 -2.76 5.05 -4.11
N ARG A 71 -3.88 4.76 -4.75
CA ARG A 71 -4.40 5.57 -5.84
C ARG A 71 -5.01 6.86 -5.31
N ARG A 72 -4.58 8.00 -5.82
CA ARG A 72 -5.18 9.30 -5.52
C ARG A 72 -6.25 9.68 -6.56
N SER A 73 -6.09 9.23 -7.79
CA SER A 73 -7.07 9.41 -8.88
C SER A 73 -7.24 8.12 -9.67
N GLU A 74 -8.34 7.97 -10.40
CA GLU A 74 -8.56 6.82 -11.28
C GLU A 74 -7.56 6.73 -12.44
N GLU A 75 -6.94 7.84 -12.80
CA GLU A 75 -5.95 7.93 -13.87
C GLU A 75 -4.56 7.45 -13.42
N ASP A 76 -4.32 7.32 -12.11
CA ASP A 76 -3.04 6.91 -11.56
C ASP A 76 -2.72 5.45 -11.94
N LYS A 77 -1.66 5.28 -12.73
CA LYS A 77 -1.12 3.95 -13.07
C LYS A 77 -0.02 3.59 -12.10
N LEU A 78 -0.36 2.77 -11.10
CA LEU A 78 0.56 2.37 -10.04
C LEU A 78 1.64 1.39 -10.54
N LEU A 79 1.28 0.53 -11.51
CA LEU A 79 2.19 -0.43 -12.13
C LEU A 79 1.85 -0.62 -13.60
N THR A 80 2.89 -0.67 -14.45
CA THR A 80 2.77 -0.94 -15.87
C THR A 80 3.81 -1.97 -16.33
N GLN A 81 3.57 -2.65 -17.46
CA GLN A 81 4.55 -3.57 -18.04
C GLN A 81 5.93 -2.93 -18.28
N PRO A 82 6.06 -1.70 -18.82
CA PRO A 82 7.36 -1.04 -18.93
C PRO A 82 8.06 -0.84 -17.57
N MET A 83 7.32 -0.56 -16.49
CA MET A 83 7.89 -0.44 -15.15
C MET A 83 8.47 -1.77 -14.67
N ILE A 84 7.74 -2.89 -14.81
CA ILE A 84 8.23 -4.23 -14.46
C ILE A 84 9.50 -4.56 -15.25
N ASN A 85 9.51 -4.27 -16.55
CA ASN A 85 10.69 -4.50 -17.40
C ASN A 85 11.90 -3.67 -16.93
N ASN A 86 11.68 -2.40 -16.53
CA ASN A 86 12.75 -1.55 -16.00
C ASN A 86 13.25 -2.09 -14.64
N TYR A 87 12.38 -2.49 -13.72
CA TYR A 87 12.80 -3.09 -12.45
C TYR A 87 13.64 -4.35 -12.65
N THR A 88 13.27 -5.19 -13.64
CA THR A 88 14.06 -6.37 -13.99
C THR A 88 15.42 -5.99 -14.59
N LYS A 89 15.47 -4.98 -15.47
CA LYS A 89 16.69 -4.49 -16.07
C LYS A 89 17.65 -3.87 -15.05
N ASP A 90 17.10 -3.14 -14.08
CA ASP A 90 17.83 -2.47 -13.00
C ASP A 90 18.18 -3.43 -11.83
N GLY A 91 17.84 -4.73 -11.96
CA GLY A 91 18.17 -5.75 -10.96
C GLY A 91 17.33 -5.71 -9.67
N LEU A 92 16.26 -4.92 -9.66
CA LEU A 92 15.33 -4.80 -8.53
C LEU A 92 14.33 -5.97 -8.46
N LEU A 93 14.06 -6.58 -9.58
CA LEU A 93 13.15 -7.70 -9.71
C LEU A 93 13.86 -8.85 -10.43
N PRO A 94 13.83 -10.09 -9.92
CA PRO A 94 14.33 -11.26 -10.65
C PRO A 94 13.68 -11.40 -12.02
N ARG A 95 14.35 -12.06 -12.95
CA ARG A 95 13.77 -12.33 -14.26
C ARG A 95 12.67 -13.38 -14.15
N ALA A 96 11.56 -13.14 -14.84
CA ALA A 96 10.49 -14.11 -14.97
C ALA A 96 11.02 -15.41 -15.63
N THR A 97 10.65 -16.58 -15.11
CA THR A 97 10.93 -17.88 -15.70
C THR A 97 9.79 -18.25 -16.65
N ASP A 98 10.10 -18.56 -17.90
CA ASP A 98 9.10 -18.87 -18.93
C ASP A 98 7.98 -17.82 -19.06
N LYS A 99 8.36 -16.53 -18.89
CA LYS A 99 7.43 -15.36 -18.88
C LYS A 99 6.42 -15.37 -17.73
N LYS A 100 6.67 -16.16 -16.69
CA LYS A 100 5.81 -16.27 -15.51
C LYS A 100 6.50 -15.72 -14.27
N TYR A 101 5.71 -15.14 -13.41
CA TYR A 101 6.09 -14.46 -12.17
C TYR A 101 5.61 -15.28 -10.98
N ALA A 102 6.53 -15.71 -10.14
CA ALA A 102 6.26 -16.44 -8.92
C ALA A 102 5.85 -15.48 -7.78
N LYS A 103 5.40 -16.03 -6.66
CA LYS A 103 4.95 -15.35 -5.44
C LYS A 103 5.96 -14.29 -4.94
N GLY A 104 7.27 -14.62 -4.93
CA GLY A 104 8.31 -13.66 -4.56
C GLY A 104 8.35 -12.40 -5.44
N HIS A 105 8.07 -12.53 -6.75
CA HIS A 105 7.97 -11.36 -7.62
C HIS A 105 6.80 -10.45 -7.23
N LEU A 106 5.65 -11.01 -6.82
CA LEU A 106 4.48 -10.24 -6.39
C LEU A 106 4.77 -9.47 -5.11
N ALA A 107 5.44 -10.11 -4.15
CA ALA A 107 5.89 -9.48 -2.92
C ALA A 107 6.84 -8.30 -3.17
N LEU A 108 7.89 -8.52 -4.00
CA LEU A 108 8.84 -7.46 -4.36
C LEU A 108 8.16 -6.32 -5.13
N LEU A 109 7.24 -6.61 -6.06
CA LEU A 109 6.47 -5.59 -6.77
C LEU A 109 5.62 -4.75 -5.82
N SER A 110 5.01 -5.37 -4.80
CA SER A 110 4.25 -4.64 -3.76
C SER A 110 5.13 -3.65 -3.02
N ILE A 111 6.32 -4.06 -2.59
CA ILE A 111 7.29 -3.19 -1.91
C ILE A 111 7.76 -2.06 -2.84
N LEU A 112 8.17 -2.40 -4.07
CA LEU A 112 8.66 -1.43 -5.06
C LEU A 112 7.63 -0.36 -5.38
N CYS A 113 6.38 -0.75 -5.65
CA CYS A 113 5.31 0.19 -5.97
C CYS A 113 4.96 1.10 -4.78
N SER A 114 5.02 0.57 -3.55
CA SER A 114 4.74 1.34 -2.34
C SER A 114 5.82 2.36 -2.02
N LEU A 115 7.10 2.03 -2.27
CA LEU A 115 8.23 2.86 -1.87
C LEU A 115 8.77 3.77 -2.98
N LYS A 116 8.50 3.46 -4.27
CA LYS A 116 8.96 4.27 -5.41
C LYS A 116 8.57 5.76 -5.33
N PRO A 117 7.40 6.15 -4.78
CA PRO A 117 7.07 7.57 -4.65
C PRO A 117 7.97 8.36 -3.71
N VAL A 118 8.72 7.68 -2.84
CA VAL A 118 9.54 8.30 -1.77
C VAL A 118 11.03 8.01 -1.90
N LEU A 119 11.44 6.99 -2.66
CA LEU A 119 12.83 6.59 -2.85
C LEU A 119 13.19 6.53 -4.34
N SER A 120 14.43 6.86 -4.67
CA SER A 120 14.98 6.67 -6.01
C SER A 120 15.13 5.17 -6.35
N ILE A 121 15.29 4.86 -7.63
CA ILE A 121 15.56 3.48 -8.09
C ILE A 121 16.89 2.96 -7.50
N SER A 122 17.90 3.82 -7.41
CA SER A 122 19.19 3.49 -6.79
C SER A 122 19.04 3.17 -5.31
N ASP A 123 18.31 4.02 -4.56
CA ASP A 123 18.04 3.79 -3.13
C ASP A 123 17.27 2.49 -2.89
N LEU A 124 16.25 2.21 -3.73
CA LEU A 124 15.49 0.96 -3.68
C LEU A 124 16.37 -0.26 -3.98
N SER A 125 17.32 -0.13 -4.91
CA SER A 125 18.28 -1.19 -5.24
C SER A 125 19.16 -1.51 -4.03
N THR A 126 19.79 -0.48 -3.45
CA THR A 126 20.62 -0.63 -2.25
C THR A 126 19.82 -1.25 -1.10
N LEU A 127 18.62 -0.72 -0.83
CA LEU A 127 17.75 -1.21 0.23
C LEU A 127 17.40 -2.69 0.04
N LEU A 128 16.87 -3.07 -1.12
CA LEU A 128 16.40 -4.43 -1.35
C LEU A 128 17.54 -5.44 -1.38
N GLN A 129 18.65 -5.13 -2.07
CA GLN A 129 19.81 -6.02 -2.15
C GLN A 129 20.41 -6.26 -0.74
N THR A 130 20.54 -5.21 0.06
CA THR A 130 21.09 -5.35 1.42
C THR A 130 20.11 -6.05 2.37
N ALA A 131 18.81 -5.73 2.29
CA ALA A 131 17.79 -6.35 3.14
C ALA A 131 17.57 -7.84 2.81
N MET A 132 17.94 -8.29 1.61
CA MET A 132 17.86 -9.69 1.19
C MET A 132 19.10 -10.51 1.57
N ILE A 133 20.15 -9.91 2.12
CA ILE A 133 21.31 -10.66 2.65
C ILE A 133 20.81 -11.51 3.81
N ASP A 134 21.04 -12.82 3.73
CA ASP A 134 20.60 -13.84 4.71
C ASP A 134 19.06 -13.92 4.94
N ASN A 135 18.26 -13.21 4.13
CA ASN A 135 16.80 -13.25 4.17
C ASN A 135 16.21 -13.78 2.84
N ASN A 136 14.93 -14.09 2.86
CA ASN A 136 14.17 -14.44 1.66
C ASN A 136 13.05 -13.42 1.42
N GLU A 137 12.39 -13.50 0.27
CA GLU A 137 11.33 -12.57 -0.12
C GLU A 137 10.17 -12.58 0.88
N LYS A 138 9.89 -13.73 1.53
CA LYS A 138 8.81 -13.85 2.51
C LYS A 138 9.13 -13.03 3.76
N ASP A 139 10.32 -13.19 4.33
CA ASP A 139 10.70 -12.49 5.56
C ASP A 139 10.73 -10.99 5.35
N LEU A 140 11.25 -10.53 4.22
CA LEU A 140 11.25 -9.12 3.84
C LEU A 140 9.82 -8.58 3.66
N TYR A 141 8.95 -9.35 3.00
CA TYR A 141 7.57 -8.95 2.76
C TYR A 141 6.75 -8.90 4.06
N ASP A 142 6.90 -9.89 4.93
CA ASP A 142 6.23 -9.92 6.23
C ASP A 142 6.69 -8.75 7.12
N PHE A 143 8.00 -8.43 7.10
CA PHE A 143 8.53 -7.24 7.78
C PHE A 143 7.91 -5.96 7.22
N PHE A 144 7.87 -5.83 5.89
CA PHE A 144 7.29 -4.67 5.20
C PHE A 144 5.81 -4.48 5.58
N LEU A 145 4.99 -5.52 5.52
CA LEU A 145 3.57 -5.46 5.87
C LEU A 145 3.35 -5.01 7.31
N ARG A 146 4.13 -5.56 8.25
CA ARG A 146 4.05 -5.18 9.66
C ARG A 146 4.37 -3.70 9.87
N VAL A 147 5.50 -3.22 9.33
CA VAL A 147 5.91 -1.82 9.46
C VAL A 147 4.90 -0.88 8.82
N GLN A 148 4.32 -1.28 7.68
CA GLN A 148 3.30 -0.51 6.99
C GLN A 148 2.02 -0.41 7.83
N SER A 149 1.53 -1.52 8.38
CA SER A 149 0.36 -1.54 9.26
C SER A 149 0.57 -0.64 10.47
N ASP A 150 1.68 -0.82 11.18
CA ASP A 150 2.02 -0.01 12.36
C ASP A 150 2.04 1.50 12.05
N ALA A 151 2.62 1.87 10.89
CA ALA A 151 2.70 3.26 10.46
C ALA A 151 1.32 3.85 10.12
N ILE A 152 0.45 3.07 9.47
CA ILE A 152 -0.92 3.48 9.14
C ILE A 152 -1.73 3.64 10.42
N ASP A 153 -1.69 2.67 11.33
CA ASP A 153 -2.44 2.69 12.58
C ASP A 153 -2.06 3.88 13.46
N ALA A 154 -0.76 4.19 13.56
CA ALA A 154 -0.29 5.36 14.30
C ALA A 154 -0.83 6.67 13.70
N ASN A 155 -0.77 6.84 12.38
CA ASN A 155 -1.29 8.04 11.71
C ASN A 155 -2.82 8.12 11.76
N LYS A 156 -3.51 6.97 11.73
CA LYS A 156 -4.97 6.88 11.87
C LYS A 156 -5.44 7.41 13.22
N VAL A 157 -4.77 7.04 14.31
CA VAL A 157 -5.09 7.53 15.66
C VAL A 157 -4.95 9.05 15.73
N ASP A 158 -3.84 9.62 15.25
CA ASP A 158 -3.58 11.05 15.23
C ASP A 158 -4.67 11.84 14.47
N LEU A 159 -5.01 11.36 13.27
CA LEU A 159 -6.01 12.03 12.43
C LEU A 159 -7.43 11.88 12.99
N SER A 160 -7.78 10.69 13.52
CA SER A 160 -9.09 10.48 14.14
C SER A 160 -9.29 11.38 15.35
N SER A 161 -8.29 11.49 16.23
CA SER A 161 -8.34 12.41 17.39
C SER A 161 -8.57 13.86 16.95
N LYS A 162 -7.92 14.29 15.88
CA LYS A 162 -8.10 15.66 15.35
C LYS A 162 -9.49 15.88 14.77
N LEU A 163 -10.02 14.89 14.04
CA LEU A 163 -11.40 14.96 13.52
C LEU A 163 -12.46 14.95 14.65
N ASP A 164 -12.17 14.32 15.80
CA ASP A 164 -13.06 14.31 16.95
C ASP A 164 -13.07 15.63 17.71
N GLU A 165 -11.95 16.37 17.70
CA GLU A 165 -11.86 17.73 18.23
C GLU A 165 -12.67 18.74 17.41
N MET A 166 -12.81 18.48 16.10
CA MET A 166 -13.65 19.29 15.22
C MET A 166 -15.11 19.00 15.54
N LYS A 167 -15.82 19.95 16.16
CA LYS A 167 -17.25 19.87 16.48
C LYS A 167 -18.06 20.04 15.18
N ILE A 168 -17.98 19.06 14.31
CA ILE A 168 -18.76 19.04 13.08
C ILE A 168 -20.16 18.62 13.47
N SER A 169 -21.12 19.54 13.35
CA SER A 169 -22.53 19.21 13.55
C SER A 169 -23.00 18.26 12.44
N GLU A 170 -23.82 17.25 12.79
CA GLU A 170 -24.34 16.28 11.82
C GLU A 170 -25.13 16.93 10.66
N ASP A 171 -25.58 18.16 10.85
CA ASP A 171 -26.31 18.95 9.86
C ASP A 171 -25.44 19.84 8.97
N GLU A 172 -24.16 20.07 9.28
CA GLU A 172 -23.25 20.90 8.48
C GLU A 172 -22.28 20.01 7.69
N SER A 173 -22.56 19.82 6.43
CA SER A 173 -21.70 19.12 5.48
C SER A 173 -20.40 19.88 5.15
N ASP A 174 -20.32 21.15 5.51
CA ASP A 174 -19.25 22.06 5.11
C ASP A 174 -18.27 22.36 6.25
N LEU A 175 -16.97 22.24 5.94
CA LEU A 175 -15.89 22.66 6.84
C LEU A 175 -15.91 24.18 7.05
N THR A 176 -15.81 24.62 8.31
CA THR A 176 -15.57 26.03 8.61
C THR A 176 -14.16 26.47 8.16
N GLU A 177 -13.93 27.77 8.07
CA GLU A 177 -12.58 28.30 7.78
C GLU A 177 -11.55 27.91 8.86
N ALA A 178 -11.98 27.75 10.11
CA ALA A 178 -11.14 27.27 11.20
C ALA A 178 -10.74 25.81 10.99
N ASP A 179 -11.70 24.93 10.64
CA ASP A 179 -11.44 23.50 10.37
C ASP A 179 -10.51 23.33 9.17
N ARG A 180 -10.72 24.08 8.08
CA ARG A 180 -9.84 24.07 6.90
C ARG A 180 -8.40 24.44 7.26
N ARG A 181 -8.22 25.47 8.10
CA ARG A 181 -6.92 25.90 8.58
C ARG A 181 -6.26 24.81 9.44
N ASP A 182 -7.00 24.20 10.36
CA ASP A 182 -6.48 23.16 11.24
C ASP A 182 -6.08 21.89 10.48
N LEU A 183 -6.88 21.47 9.52
CA LEU A 183 -6.53 20.37 8.60
C LEU A 183 -5.31 20.70 7.75
N ALA A 184 -5.19 21.95 7.27
CA ALA A 184 -4.01 22.38 6.51
C ALA A 184 -2.73 22.35 7.36
N LEU A 185 -2.81 22.78 8.63
CA LEU A 185 -1.67 22.72 9.57
C LEU A 185 -1.30 21.27 9.89
N MET A 186 -2.28 20.38 10.04
CA MET A 186 -2.03 18.96 10.23
C MET A 186 -1.36 18.33 8.98
N ALA A 187 -1.86 18.62 7.79
CA ALA A 187 -1.24 18.17 6.54
C ALA A 187 0.20 18.69 6.39
N LEU A 188 0.47 19.95 6.77
CA LEU A 188 1.81 20.53 6.78
C LEU A 188 2.72 19.76 7.76
N ARG A 189 2.26 19.50 8.99
CA ARG A 189 3.01 18.73 9.99
C ARG A 189 3.38 17.35 9.44
N MET A 190 2.41 16.58 8.95
CA MET A 190 2.64 15.26 8.38
C MET A 190 3.64 15.30 7.19
N SER A 191 3.56 16.32 6.35
CA SER A 191 4.48 16.50 5.22
C SER A 191 5.93 16.76 5.68
N VAL A 192 6.11 17.58 6.73
CA VAL A 192 7.43 17.86 7.31
C VAL A 192 8.02 16.60 7.96
N GLU A 193 7.21 15.85 8.72
CA GLU A 193 7.62 14.59 9.34
C GLU A 193 8.01 13.54 8.29
N ALA A 194 7.22 13.40 7.23
CA ALA A 194 7.54 12.50 6.11
C ALA A 194 8.87 12.90 5.44
N ARG A 195 9.08 14.21 5.17
CA ARG A 195 10.33 14.70 4.58
C ARG A 195 11.54 14.44 5.47
N ALA A 196 11.41 14.63 6.78
CA ALA A 196 12.48 14.34 7.74
C ALA A 196 12.84 12.85 7.74
N ARG A 197 11.85 11.96 7.74
CA ARG A 197 12.07 10.49 7.67
C ARG A 197 12.76 10.10 6.37
N ILE A 198 12.33 10.62 5.22
CA ILE A 198 12.97 10.34 3.92
C ILE A 198 14.43 10.78 3.94
N MET A 199 14.74 11.97 4.46
CA MET A 199 16.11 12.48 4.56
C MET A 199 17.01 11.57 5.43
N LEU A 200 16.49 11.08 6.56
CA LEU A 200 17.22 10.15 7.43
C LEU A 200 17.41 8.78 6.75
N THR A 201 16.37 8.27 6.06
CA THR A 201 16.46 7.04 5.27
C THR A 201 17.56 7.13 4.21
N GLN A 202 17.60 8.23 3.46
CA GLN A 202 18.65 8.46 2.45
C GLN A 202 20.05 8.44 3.08
N LYS A 203 20.23 9.04 4.27
CA LYS A 203 21.53 8.98 4.98
C LYS A 203 21.93 7.59 5.44
N ILE A 204 20.95 6.76 5.83
CA ILE A 204 21.20 5.35 6.16
C ILE A 204 21.59 4.59 4.87
N LEU A 205 20.91 4.83 3.75
CA LEU A 205 21.22 4.20 2.47
C LEU A 205 22.60 4.63 1.93
N ASP A 206 22.96 5.91 2.08
CA ASP A 206 24.32 6.40 1.75
C ASP A 206 25.41 5.63 2.52
N LEU A 207 25.15 5.27 3.79
CA LEU A 207 26.09 4.57 4.65
C LEU A 207 26.28 3.09 4.27
N ILE A 208 25.24 2.44 3.72
CA ILE A 208 25.29 1.01 3.37
C ILE A 208 25.56 0.77 1.88
N HIS A 209 25.73 1.83 1.10
CA HIS A 209 25.97 1.76 -0.36
C HIS A 209 27.45 1.53 -0.69
N GLU A 210 28.32 1.33 0.28
CA GLU A 210 29.72 0.97 0.04
C GLU A 210 29.77 -0.52 -0.40
#